data_3ec9681858acabf15cede3ad848809ca
#
_entry.id   3ec9681858acabf15cede3ad848809ca
#
_cell.length_a   1.000
_cell.length_b   1.000
_cell.length_c   1.000
_cell.angle_alpha   90.00
_cell.angle_beta   90.00
_cell.angle_gamma   90.00
#
_symmetry.space_group_name_H-M   'P 1'
#
loop_
_entity.id
_entity.type
_entity.pdbx_description
1 polymer ?
#
loop_
_entity_poly.entity_id
_entity_poly.type
_entity_poly.pdbx_seq_one_letter_code
_entity_poly.pdbx_strand_id
1 'polypeptide(L)'
;MKNICLINGSLRGKKAASLEFLNDVNRRLPDNEYNKRFVTVKAVVKTDYPEGSLKSLANADAIIFVFPLCTYGLPGALMRLLEDYYQYIKTGKYNKEANVYVIINCAYPWPEKTTEEALRVIKNFCRKLSLNWRFAICIGTGPVVAMTKKIPFLDLKLKKAYTEIASDIMSGDKEVRNDYLIKPVIPASIIAMIKRHYEKKMHMIERNNKQMHTDLHHRLSISKY
;
A
#
# COMPACT_ATOMS: atom_id res chain seq x y z
N MET A 1 22.14 -13.51 -4.35
CA MET A 1 20.87 -12.80 -4.71
C MET A 1 20.39 -12.06 -3.48
N LYS A 2 19.97 -10.78 -3.64
CA LYS A 2 19.38 -10.01 -2.53
C LYS A 2 17.93 -10.48 -2.29
N ASN A 3 17.53 -10.54 -1.02
CA ASN A 3 16.17 -10.88 -0.61
C ASN A 3 15.32 -9.60 -0.54
N ILE A 4 14.21 -9.56 -1.26
CA ILE A 4 13.31 -8.40 -1.27
C ILE A 4 11.95 -8.83 -0.71
N CYS A 5 11.49 -8.14 0.33
CA CYS A 5 10.17 -8.35 0.90
C CYS A 5 9.21 -7.25 0.40
N LEU A 6 8.20 -7.66 -0.37
CA LEU A 6 7.19 -6.83 -1.01
C LEU A 6 5.89 -6.92 -0.20
N ILE A 7 5.49 -5.83 0.47
CA ILE A 7 4.38 -5.85 1.44
C ILE A 7 3.19 -5.05 0.92
N ASN A 8 2.07 -5.75 0.68
CA ASN A 8 0.78 -5.10 0.45
C ASN A 8 0.07 -4.88 1.80
N GLY A 9 0.12 -3.65 2.30
CA GLY A 9 -0.48 -3.23 3.56
C GLY A 9 -1.99 -2.99 3.52
N SER A 10 -2.68 -3.36 2.43
CA SER A 10 -4.11 -3.17 2.28
C SER A 10 -4.93 -4.42 2.57
N LEU A 11 -5.96 -4.30 3.41
CA LEU A 11 -6.96 -5.36 3.64
C LEU A 11 -7.82 -5.68 2.41
N ARG A 12 -7.86 -4.82 1.38
CA ARG A 12 -8.60 -5.08 0.13
C ARG A 12 -7.96 -6.18 -0.73
N GLY A 13 -6.72 -6.61 -0.41
CA GLY A 13 -6.01 -7.70 -1.07
C GLY A 13 -5.86 -7.46 -2.57
N LYS A 14 -6.37 -8.38 -3.42
CA LYS A 14 -6.27 -8.30 -4.89
C LYS A 14 -6.96 -7.07 -5.51
N LYS A 15 -7.92 -6.45 -4.81
CA LYS A 15 -8.65 -5.25 -5.27
C LYS A 15 -8.03 -3.93 -4.78
N ALA A 16 -6.85 -3.99 -4.18
CA ALA A 16 -6.20 -2.82 -3.60
C ALA A 16 -5.41 -2.03 -4.66
N ALA A 17 -5.56 -0.70 -4.68
CA ALA A 17 -4.67 0.18 -5.44
C ALA A 17 -3.20 -0.02 -5.03
N SER A 18 -2.96 -0.27 -3.74
CA SER A 18 -1.61 -0.58 -3.22
C SER A 18 -0.96 -1.77 -3.91
N LEU A 19 -1.73 -2.83 -4.23
CA LEU A 19 -1.19 -3.98 -4.96
C LEU A 19 -0.76 -3.59 -6.37
N GLU A 20 -1.51 -2.72 -7.04
CA GLU A 20 -1.16 -2.23 -8.36
C GLU A 20 0.17 -1.45 -8.35
N PHE A 21 0.37 -0.59 -7.34
CA PHE A 21 1.62 0.15 -7.16
C PHE A 21 2.79 -0.78 -6.80
N LEU A 22 2.53 -1.78 -5.96
CA LEU A 22 3.53 -2.80 -5.62
C LEU A 22 3.98 -3.59 -6.84
N ASN A 23 3.04 -3.99 -7.70
CA ASN A 23 3.34 -4.70 -8.95
C ASN A 23 4.13 -3.83 -9.93
N ASP A 24 3.91 -2.51 -9.95
CA ASP A 24 4.66 -1.59 -10.80
C ASP A 24 6.15 -1.51 -10.40
N VAL A 25 6.43 -1.53 -9.11
CA VAL A 25 7.82 -1.63 -8.61
C VAL A 25 8.39 -3.01 -8.88
N ASN A 26 7.62 -4.08 -8.58
CA ASN A 26 8.06 -5.45 -8.78
C ASN A 26 8.50 -5.73 -10.23
N ARG A 27 7.80 -5.16 -11.22
CA ARG A 27 8.18 -5.30 -12.65
C ARG A 27 9.52 -4.67 -13.01
N ARG A 28 10.07 -3.79 -12.17
CA ARG A 28 11.38 -3.15 -12.36
C ARG A 28 12.53 -3.87 -11.66
N LEU A 29 12.21 -4.90 -10.91
CA LEU A 29 13.17 -5.74 -10.20
C LEU A 29 13.23 -7.09 -10.93
N PRO A 30 14.33 -7.43 -11.62
CA PRO A 30 14.46 -8.69 -12.36
C PRO A 30 14.38 -9.92 -11.46
N ASP A 31 13.63 -10.95 -11.88
CA ASP A 31 13.46 -12.18 -11.09
C ASP A 31 14.73 -13.03 -10.99
N ASN A 32 15.63 -12.90 -11.96
CA ASN A 32 16.91 -13.60 -11.98
C ASN A 32 17.97 -13.00 -11.05
N GLU A 33 17.75 -11.78 -10.54
CA GLU A 33 18.71 -11.08 -9.66
C GLU A 33 18.26 -11.04 -8.20
N TYR A 34 16.96 -11.20 -7.94
CA TYR A 34 16.35 -11.01 -6.63
C TYR A 34 15.48 -12.20 -6.20
N ASN A 35 15.63 -12.58 -4.93
CA ASN A 35 14.68 -13.49 -4.28
C ASN A 35 13.54 -12.66 -3.67
N LYS A 36 12.41 -12.62 -4.37
CA LYS A 36 11.26 -11.79 -3.99
C LYS A 36 10.22 -12.57 -3.19
N ARG A 37 9.78 -11.99 -2.08
CA ARG A 37 8.71 -12.54 -1.23
C ARG A 37 7.57 -11.52 -1.09
N PHE A 38 6.36 -11.98 -1.43
CA PHE A 38 5.15 -11.17 -1.30
C PHE A 38 4.46 -11.48 0.02
N VAL A 39 4.19 -10.42 0.80
CA VAL A 39 3.43 -10.48 2.04
C VAL A 39 2.19 -9.62 1.90
N THR A 40 1.02 -10.15 2.26
CA THR A 40 -0.22 -9.35 2.31
C THR A 40 -0.76 -9.33 3.72
N VAL A 41 -0.99 -8.14 4.28
CA VAL A 41 -1.55 -8.02 5.63
C VAL A 41 -2.94 -8.69 5.74
N LYS A 42 -3.68 -8.81 4.64
CA LYS A 42 -4.94 -9.55 4.60
C LYS A 42 -4.77 -11.03 4.93
N ALA A 43 -3.67 -11.64 4.52
CA ALA A 43 -3.36 -13.03 4.88
C ALA A 43 -2.85 -13.12 6.31
N VAL A 44 -1.99 -12.19 6.71
CA VAL A 44 -1.41 -12.13 8.07
C VAL A 44 -2.47 -12.05 9.17
N VAL A 45 -3.48 -11.17 9.03
CA VAL A 45 -4.54 -11.03 10.05
C VAL A 45 -5.47 -12.25 10.18
N LYS A 46 -5.39 -13.19 9.23
CA LYS A 46 -6.14 -14.46 9.29
C LYS A 46 -5.35 -15.58 9.97
N THR A 47 -4.10 -15.32 10.29
CA THR A 47 -3.16 -16.27 10.88
C THR A 47 -2.82 -15.80 12.29
N ASP A 48 -2.90 -16.67 13.29
CA ASP A 48 -2.57 -16.32 14.67
C ASP A 48 -1.09 -15.99 14.82
N TYR A 49 -0.23 -16.66 14.06
CA TYR A 49 1.20 -16.39 14.04
C TYR A 49 1.77 -16.53 12.61
N PRO A 50 2.04 -15.42 11.91
CA PRO A 50 2.46 -15.42 10.51
C PRO A 50 3.99 -15.65 10.35
N GLU A 51 4.53 -16.73 10.93
CA GLU A 51 5.98 -16.99 11.01
C GLU A 51 6.70 -16.86 9.65
N GLY A 52 6.16 -17.43 8.60
CA GLY A 52 6.75 -17.36 7.26
C GLY A 52 6.90 -15.91 6.73
N SER A 53 5.92 -15.06 7.04
CA SER A 53 5.98 -13.64 6.69
C SER A 53 7.00 -12.89 7.54
N LEU A 54 7.06 -13.17 8.85
CA LEU A 54 8.00 -12.55 9.78
C LEU A 54 9.43 -12.95 9.46
N LYS A 55 9.68 -14.23 9.13
CA LYS A 55 10.97 -14.73 8.66
C LYS A 55 11.41 -14.06 7.36
N SER A 56 10.47 -13.83 6.43
CA SER A 56 10.78 -13.12 5.18
C SER A 56 11.19 -11.67 5.42
N LEU A 57 10.56 -10.97 6.36
CA LEU A 57 10.96 -9.63 6.75
C LEU A 57 12.35 -9.63 7.44
N ALA A 58 12.59 -10.57 8.35
CA ALA A 58 13.84 -10.66 9.11
C ALA A 58 15.07 -10.92 8.24
N ASN A 59 14.89 -11.63 7.12
CA ASN A 59 15.97 -11.96 6.19
C ASN A 59 16.04 -11.06 4.95
N ALA A 60 15.23 -10.01 4.90
CA ALA A 60 15.19 -9.12 3.75
C ALA A 60 16.40 -8.17 3.73
N ASP A 61 16.96 -7.95 2.53
CA ASP A 61 17.93 -6.90 2.26
C ASP A 61 17.23 -5.59 1.90
N ALA A 62 16.01 -5.70 1.35
CA ALA A 62 15.14 -4.56 1.10
C ALA A 62 13.68 -4.90 1.45
N ILE A 63 13.00 -3.96 2.11
CA ILE A 63 11.59 -4.06 2.49
C ILE A 63 10.84 -2.92 1.82
N ILE A 64 9.80 -3.24 1.04
CA ILE A 64 8.97 -2.26 0.36
C ILE A 64 7.55 -2.34 0.91
N PHE A 65 7.16 -1.37 1.73
CA PHE A 65 5.80 -1.24 2.24
C PHE A 65 4.94 -0.45 1.27
N VAL A 66 3.82 -1.00 0.82
CA VAL A 66 2.85 -0.29 -0.02
C VAL A 66 1.46 -0.39 0.60
N PHE A 67 0.90 0.75 1.01
CA PHE A 67 -0.37 0.76 1.74
C PHE A 67 -1.22 2.02 1.46
N PRO A 68 -2.54 1.91 1.65
CA PRO A 68 -3.41 3.08 1.64
C PRO A 68 -3.31 3.82 2.97
N LEU A 69 -3.39 5.14 2.94
CA LEU A 69 -3.56 5.93 4.15
C LEU A 69 -4.95 5.69 4.76
N CYS A 70 -4.99 5.40 6.05
CA CYS A 70 -6.22 5.22 6.82
C CYS A 70 -6.28 6.27 7.94
N THR A 71 -7.20 7.23 7.84
CA THR A 71 -7.38 8.29 8.85
C THR A 71 -6.04 8.93 9.26
N TYR A 72 -5.27 9.39 8.27
CA TYR A 72 -3.92 9.97 8.40
C TYR A 72 -2.83 9.02 8.94
N GLY A 73 -3.15 7.77 9.21
CA GLY A 73 -2.24 6.76 9.76
C GLY A 73 -2.10 5.51 8.90
N LEU A 74 -1.41 4.51 9.46
CA LEU A 74 -1.27 3.20 8.86
C LEU A 74 -2.57 2.39 8.99
N PRO A 75 -2.87 1.47 8.06
CA PRO A 75 -3.91 0.47 8.27
C PRO A 75 -3.63 -0.37 9.53
N GLY A 76 -4.65 -0.62 10.37
CA GLY A 76 -4.48 -1.40 11.61
C GLY A 76 -3.86 -2.79 11.39
N ALA A 77 -4.18 -3.45 10.27
CA ALA A 77 -3.55 -4.72 9.92
C ALA A 77 -2.04 -4.60 9.63
N LEU A 78 -1.60 -3.47 9.08
CA LEU A 78 -0.18 -3.20 8.90
C LEU A 78 0.50 -2.91 10.24
N MET A 79 -0.16 -2.15 11.12
CA MET A 79 0.33 -1.92 12.49
C MET A 79 0.55 -3.24 13.22
N ARG A 80 -0.44 -4.17 13.16
CA ARG A 80 -0.29 -5.51 13.74
C ARG A 80 0.92 -6.25 13.17
N LEU A 81 1.12 -6.25 11.84
CA LEU A 81 2.30 -6.87 11.24
C LEU A 81 3.62 -6.29 11.79
N LEU A 82 3.68 -4.95 11.97
CA LEU A 82 4.88 -4.31 12.54
C LEU A 82 5.11 -4.69 14.00
N GLU A 83 4.04 -4.81 14.79
CA GLU A 83 4.09 -5.26 16.19
C GLU A 83 4.54 -6.72 16.28
N ASP A 84 3.93 -7.62 15.49
CA ASP A 84 4.30 -9.04 15.42
C ASP A 84 5.77 -9.19 15.00
N TYR A 85 6.21 -8.41 13.99
CA TYR A 85 7.61 -8.41 13.55
C TYR A 85 8.55 -7.92 14.66
N TYR A 86 8.19 -6.86 15.38
CA TYR A 86 8.98 -6.37 16.50
C TYR A 86 9.14 -7.43 17.61
N GLN A 87 8.08 -8.18 17.92
CA GLN A 87 8.17 -9.28 18.90
C GLN A 87 9.02 -10.44 18.37
N TYR A 88 8.86 -10.79 17.09
CA TYR A 88 9.61 -11.88 16.45
C TYR A 88 11.13 -11.64 16.52
N ILE A 89 11.60 -10.44 16.22
CA ILE A 89 13.03 -10.14 16.20
C ILE A 89 13.67 -10.00 17.59
N LYS A 90 12.89 -9.84 18.65
CA LYS A 90 13.41 -9.89 20.04
C LYS A 90 13.99 -11.25 20.38
N THR A 91 13.47 -12.31 19.78
CA THR A 91 13.84 -13.70 20.03
C THR A 91 14.85 -14.26 19.02
N GLY A 92 15.13 -13.52 17.95
CA GLY A 92 15.93 -14.00 16.83
C GLY A 92 16.87 -12.96 16.22
N LYS A 93 17.63 -13.41 15.20
CA LYS A 93 18.47 -12.54 14.39
C LYS A 93 17.67 -11.96 13.24
N TYR A 94 17.95 -10.74 12.86
CA TYR A 94 17.40 -10.08 11.67
C TYR A 94 18.45 -9.22 10.99
N ASN A 95 18.23 -8.88 9.72
CA ASN A 95 19.11 -7.99 8.98
C ASN A 95 18.87 -6.53 9.39
N LYS A 96 19.75 -5.98 10.22
CA LYS A 96 19.70 -4.58 10.67
C LYS A 96 20.04 -3.58 9.58
N GLU A 97 20.65 -4.02 8.49
CA GLU A 97 21.01 -3.16 7.36
C GLU A 97 19.96 -3.17 6.24
N ALA A 98 18.81 -3.79 6.48
CA ALA A 98 17.75 -3.83 5.49
C ALA A 98 17.29 -2.42 5.10
N ASN A 99 17.27 -2.15 3.79
CA ASN A 99 16.79 -0.89 3.24
C ASN A 99 15.27 -0.85 3.23
N VAL A 100 14.67 0.23 3.73
CA VAL A 100 13.21 0.37 3.82
C VAL A 100 12.72 1.47 2.89
N TYR A 101 11.79 1.09 2.02
CA TYR A 101 11.07 1.95 1.09
C TYR A 101 9.58 1.92 1.41
N VAL A 102 8.91 3.03 1.18
CA VAL A 102 7.48 3.15 1.47
C VAL A 102 6.75 3.77 0.28
N ILE A 103 5.59 3.23 -0.06
CA ILE A 103 4.66 3.84 -1.00
C ILE A 103 3.33 4.01 -0.30
N ILE A 104 2.94 5.25 -0.06
CA ILE A 104 1.66 5.60 0.56
C ILE A 104 0.73 6.15 -0.51
N ASN A 105 -0.46 5.60 -0.64
CA ASN A 105 -1.49 6.18 -1.47
C ASN A 105 -2.62 6.73 -0.62
N CYS A 106 -2.97 7.99 -0.78
CA CYS A 106 -4.07 8.64 -0.09
C CYS A 106 -5.16 9.09 -1.07
N ALA A 107 -6.37 9.27 -0.57
CA ALA A 107 -7.49 9.77 -1.38
C ALA A 107 -7.41 11.28 -1.61
N TYR A 108 -6.69 12.00 -0.76
CA TYR A 108 -6.54 13.44 -0.81
C TYR A 108 -5.50 13.87 -1.85
N PRO A 109 -5.65 15.05 -2.49
CA PRO A 109 -4.70 15.55 -3.47
C PRO A 109 -3.41 16.13 -2.87
N TRP A 110 -3.35 16.32 -1.55
CA TRP A 110 -2.21 16.91 -0.82
C TRP A 110 -1.46 15.84 -0.01
N PRO A 111 -0.65 14.99 -0.63
CA PRO A 111 0.02 13.90 0.08
C PRO A 111 0.99 14.41 1.15
N GLU A 112 1.64 15.56 0.96
CA GLU A 112 2.58 16.15 1.92
C GLU A 112 1.99 16.41 3.30
N LYS A 113 0.73 16.85 3.36
CA LYS A 113 0.04 17.16 4.62
C LYS A 113 -0.61 15.94 5.25
N THR A 114 -0.98 14.96 4.43
CA THR A 114 -1.80 13.84 4.88
C THR A 114 -0.99 12.61 5.28
N THR A 115 0.23 12.44 4.73
CA THR A 115 1.04 11.24 4.95
C THR A 115 2.10 11.40 6.05
N GLU A 116 2.26 12.58 6.62
CA GLU A 116 3.31 12.93 7.58
C GLU A 116 3.31 11.99 8.79
N GLU A 117 2.15 11.79 9.44
CA GLU A 117 2.03 10.93 10.60
C GLU A 117 2.35 9.46 10.29
N ALA A 118 1.85 8.96 9.16
CA ALA A 118 2.15 7.60 8.71
C ALA A 118 3.65 7.41 8.45
N LEU A 119 4.30 8.39 7.83
CA LEU A 119 5.76 8.38 7.63
C LEU A 119 6.51 8.41 8.95
N ARG A 120 6.09 9.25 9.90
CA ARG A 120 6.70 9.35 11.24
C ARG A 120 6.67 8.00 11.95
N VAL A 121 5.56 7.27 11.88
CA VAL A 121 5.45 5.93 12.48
C VAL A 121 6.47 4.96 11.86
N ILE A 122 6.55 4.88 10.52
CA ILE A 122 7.49 3.96 9.86
C ILE A 122 8.95 4.40 10.09
N LYS A 123 9.26 5.69 10.02
CA LYS A 123 10.62 6.20 10.30
C LYS A 123 11.04 5.88 11.74
N ASN A 124 10.14 6.03 12.72
CA ASN A 124 10.41 5.64 14.11
C ASN A 124 10.59 4.12 14.25
N PHE A 125 9.80 3.33 13.53
CA PHE A 125 9.95 1.88 13.51
C PHE A 125 11.34 1.48 12.94
N CYS A 126 11.78 2.07 11.82
CA CYS A 126 13.08 1.83 11.24
C CYS A 126 14.20 2.21 12.24
N ARG A 127 14.11 3.39 12.86
CA ARG A 127 15.08 3.85 13.85
C ARG A 127 15.17 2.90 15.04
N LYS A 128 14.04 2.42 15.57
CA LYS A 128 14.00 1.50 16.72
C LYS A 128 14.64 0.15 16.41
N LEU A 129 14.59 -0.29 15.15
CA LEU A 129 15.14 -1.55 14.70
C LEU A 129 16.49 -1.42 13.97
N SER A 130 17.06 -0.21 13.92
CA SER A 130 18.29 0.06 13.16
C SER A 130 18.21 -0.34 11.69
N LEU A 131 17.01 -0.26 11.10
CA LEU A 131 16.81 -0.46 9.66
C LEU A 131 17.13 0.83 8.91
N ASN A 132 17.64 0.71 7.69
CA ASN A 132 18.00 1.84 6.85
C ASN A 132 16.77 2.43 6.17
N TRP A 133 16.24 3.53 6.69
CA TRP A 133 15.23 4.32 5.97
C TRP A 133 15.84 4.88 4.69
N ARG A 134 15.23 4.60 3.53
CA ARG A 134 15.70 5.17 2.27
C ARG A 134 14.86 6.38 1.87
N PHE A 135 13.65 6.17 1.41
CA PHE A 135 12.71 7.25 1.08
C PHE A 135 11.28 6.70 0.90
N ALA A 136 10.34 7.64 0.79
CA ALA A 136 8.95 7.32 0.50
C ALA A 136 8.46 7.92 -0.82
N ILE A 137 7.44 7.28 -1.42
CA ILE A 137 6.63 7.81 -2.50
C ILE A 137 5.22 8.04 -1.96
N CYS A 138 4.83 9.30 -1.80
CA CYS A 138 3.51 9.70 -1.31
C CYS A 138 2.63 10.10 -2.48
N ILE A 139 1.57 9.33 -2.75
CA ILE A 139 0.71 9.48 -3.93
C ILE A 139 -0.63 10.09 -3.50
N GLY A 140 -0.87 11.34 -3.89
CA GLY A 140 -2.17 11.98 -3.76
C GLY A 140 -3.18 11.40 -4.75
N THR A 141 -4.48 11.41 -4.40
CA THR A 141 -5.56 10.84 -5.22
C THR A 141 -5.30 9.42 -5.72
N GLY A 142 -4.62 8.61 -4.89
CA GLY A 142 -4.12 7.28 -5.23
C GLY A 142 -5.13 6.35 -5.91
N PRO A 143 -6.40 6.24 -5.46
CA PRO A 143 -7.40 5.43 -6.15
C PRO A 143 -7.64 5.86 -7.59
N VAL A 144 -7.62 7.17 -7.87
CA VAL A 144 -7.78 7.72 -9.22
C VAL A 144 -6.54 7.44 -10.06
N VAL A 145 -5.35 7.64 -9.49
CA VAL A 145 -4.08 7.31 -10.15
C VAL A 145 -4.03 5.85 -10.57
N ALA A 146 -4.46 4.94 -9.70
CA ALA A 146 -4.52 3.51 -10.02
C ALA A 146 -5.46 3.20 -11.20
N MET A 147 -6.58 3.95 -11.33
CA MET A 147 -7.51 3.82 -12.45
C MET A 147 -6.99 4.42 -13.75
N THR A 148 -6.23 5.51 -13.66
CA THR A 148 -5.79 6.31 -14.82
C THR A 148 -4.36 5.98 -15.28
N LYS A 149 -3.65 5.09 -14.62
CA LYS A 149 -2.25 4.73 -14.94
C LYS A 149 -2.04 4.19 -16.36
N LYS A 150 -3.11 3.78 -17.05
CA LYS A 150 -3.05 3.37 -18.47
C LYS A 150 -3.07 4.55 -19.43
N ILE A 151 -3.34 5.77 -18.94
CA ILE A 151 -3.36 6.97 -19.76
C ILE A 151 -1.92 7.47 -19.91
N PRO A 152 -1.40 7.57 -21.15
CA PRO A 152 -0.05 8.07 -21.39
C PRO A 152 0.17 9.42 -20.72
N PHE A 153 1.39 9.65 -20.23
CA PHE A 153 1.89 10.88 -19.62
C PHE A 153 1.34 11.23 -18.21
N LEU A 154 0.23 10.66 -17.73
CA LEU A 154 -0.30 10.99 -16.41
C LEU A 154 0.53 10.42 -15.25
N ASP A 155 1.36 9.41 -15.51
CA ASP A 155 2.12 8.67 -14.51
C ASP A 155 3.65 8.80 -14.64
N LEU A 156 4.17 9.71 -15.45
CA LEU A 156 5.62 9.83 -15.71
C LEU A 156 6.43 10.06 -14.42
N LYS A 157 5.97 10.97 -13.54
CA LYS A 157 6.64 11.23 -12.26
C LYS A 157 6.62 10.00 -11.36
N LEU A 158 5.52 9.27 -11.37
CA LEU A 158 5.35 8.04 -10.59
C LEU A 158 6.24 6.91 -11.13
N LYS A 159 6.29 6.73 -12.45
CA LYS A 159 7.20 5.78 -13.10
C LYS A 159 8.66 6.07 -12.78
N LYS A 160 9.06 7.35 -12.82
CA LYS A 160 10.41 7.78 -12.42
C LYS A 160 10.69 7.39 -10.96
N ALA A 161 9.78 7.70 -10.03
CA ALA A 161 9.95 7.38 -8.61
C ALA A 161 10.06 5.86 -8.37
N TYR A 162 9.33 5.02 -9.12
CA TYR A 162 9.50 3.56 -9.02
C TYR A 162 10.85 3.08 -9.57
N THR A 163 11.34 3.70 -10.65
CA THR A 163 12.67 3.40 -11.18
C THR A 163 13.76 3.76 -10.18
N GLU A 164 13.57 4.84 -9.42
CA GLU A 164 14.49 5.22 -8.36
C GLU A 164 14.55 4.17 -7.23
N ILE A 165 13.41 3.56 -6.82
CA ILE A 165 13.44 2.43 -5.86
C ILE A 165 14.29 1.28 -6.42
N ALA A 166 14.04 0.89 -7.67
CA ALA A 166 14.76 -0.23 -8.28
C ALA A 166 16.27 0.09 -8.42
N SER A 167 16.61 1.28 -8.89
CA SER A 167 17.99 1.74 -9.03
C SER A 167 18.72 1.78 -7.69
N ASP A 168 18.07 2.28 -6.64
CA ASP A 168 18.63 2.35 -5.29
C ASP A 168 18.90 0.96 -4.69
N ILE A 169 18.00 0.00 -4.93
CA ILE A 169 18.18 -1.40 -4.52
C ILE A 169 19.35 -2.04 -5.29
N MET A 170 19.47 -1.74 -6.59
CA MET A 170 20.52 -2.29 -7.46
C MET A 170 21.88 -1.73 -7.08
N SER A 171 22.03 -0.42 -6.99
CA SER A 171 23.30 0.25 -6.67
C SER A 171 23.79 -0.05 -5.27
N GLY A 172 22.89 -0.28 -4.31
CA GLY A 172 23.22 -0.38 -2.89
C GLY A 172 23.75 0.94 -2.32
N ASP A 173 23.42 2.05 -2.97
CA ASP A 173 23.83 3.39 -2.58
C ASP A 173 23.34 3.74 -1.16
N LYS A 174 24.19 4.46 -0.41
CA LYS A 174 23.87 4.92 0.95
C LYS A 174 23.52 6.41 1.02
N GLU A 175 23.48 7.10 -0.11
CA GLU A 175 23.12 8.51 -0.15
C GLU A 175 21.68 8.72 0.35
N VAL A 176 21.49 9.77 1.14
CA VAL A 176 20.16 10.16 1.65
C VAL A 176 19.35 10.74 0.50
N ARG A 177 18.19 10.17 0.26
CA ARG A 177 17.25 10.64 -0.77
C ARG A 177 16.03 11.28 -0.13
N ASN A 178 15.46 12.27 -0.83
CA ASN A 178 14.24 12.94 -0.41
C ASN A 178 13.01 12.11 -0.75
N ASP A 179 11.95 12.26 0.05
CA ASP A 179 10.66 11.64 -0.22
C ASP A 179 10.02 12.24 -1.50
N TYR A 180 9.41 11.41 -2.32
CA TYR A 180 8.72 11.81 -3.56
C TYR A 180 7.25 12.14 -3.27
N LEU A 181 6.86 13.38 -3.57
CA LEU A 181 5.46 13.82 -3.47
C LEU A 181 4.83 13.82 -4.86
N ILE A 182 3.94 12.87 -5.11
CA ILE A 182 3.26 12.72 -6.38
C ILE A 182 1.86 13.34 -6.28
N LYS A 183 1.72 14.50 -6.94
CA LYS A 183 0.44 15.21 -7.08
C LYS A 183 0.00 15.06 -8.54
N PRO A 184 -0.86 14.10 -8.87
CA PRO A 184 -1.27 13.93 -10.25
C PRO A 184 -2.16 15.09 -10.68
N VAL A 185 -1.83 15.68 -11.82
CA VAL A 185 -2.72 16.62 -12.49
C VAL A 185 -3.69 15.81 -13.33
N ILE A 186 -4.94 15.72 -12.87
CA ILE A 186 -5.96 14.94 -13.56
C ILE A 186 -6.82 15.92 -14.39
N PRO A 187 -6.91 15.74 -15.71
CA PRO A 187 -7.76 16.56 -16.56
C PRO A 187 -9.22 16.57 -16.09
N ALA A 188 -9.89 17.74 -16.20
CA ALA A 188 -11.27 17.91 -15.75
C ALA A 188 -12.23 16.90 -16.41
N SER A 189 -12.00 16.55 -17.67
CA SER A 189 -12.78 15.53 -18.40
C SER A 189 -12.70 14.15 -17.74
N ILE A 190 -11.53 13.77 -17.23
CA ILE A 190 -11.33 12.50 -16.52
C ILE A 190 -12.03 12.55 -15.16
N ILE A 191 -11.93 13.68 -14.44
CA ILE A 191 -12.65 13.88 -13.17
C ILE A 191 -14.16 13.74 -13.39
N ALA A 192 -14.70 14.38 -14.44
CA ALA A 192 -16.13 14.28 -14.77
C ALA A 192 -16.56 12.83 -15.11
N MET A 193 -15.73 12.09 -15.84
CA MET A 193 -15.97 10.68 -16.15
C MET A 193 -16.00 9.82 -14.87
N ILE A 194 -15.04 10.03 -13.97
CA ILE A 194 -14.94 9.32 -12.69
C ILE A 194 -16.16 9.64 -11.81
N LYS A 195 -16.52 10.94 -11.70
CA LYS A 195 -17.70 11.39 -10.95
C LYS A 195 -18.97 10.69 -11.45
N ARG A 196 -19.20 10.69 -12.76
CA ARG A 196 -20.35 10.01 -13.40
C ARG A 196 -20.37 8.51 -13.13
N HIS A 197 -19.20 7.86 -13.12
CA HIS A 197 -19.09 6.43 -12.78
C HIS A 197 -19.48 6.15 -11.32
N TYR A 198 -19.03 6.98 -10.39
CA TYR A 198 -19.37 6.83 -8.96
C TYR A 198 -20.83 7.15 -8.69
N GLU A 199 -21.39 8.17 -9.31
CA GLU A 199 -22.83 8.51 -9.21
C GLU A 199 -23.70 7.33 -9.66
N LYS A 200 -23.42 6.74 -10.82
CA LYS A 200 -24.12 5.55 -11.29
C LYS A 200 -24.02 4.38 -10.29
N LYS A 201 -22.86 4.17 -9.72
CA LYS A 201 -22.64 3.12 -8.72
C LYS A 201 -23.40 3.38 -7.42
N MET A 202 -23.42 4.62 -6.95
CA MET A 202 -24.19 5.02 -5.75
C MET A 202 -25.68 4.83 -5.96
N HIS A 203 -26.24 5.29 -7.08
CA HIS A 203 -27.64 5.06 -7.41
C HIS A 203 -28.03 3.57 -7.51
N MET A 204 -27.11 2.72 -7.97
CA MET A 204 -27.33 1.28 -8.00
C MET A 204 -27.36 0.68 -6.59
N ILE A 205 -26.48 1.15 -5.69
CA ILE A 205 -26.44 0.73 -4.28
C ILE A 205 -27.71 1.18 -3.55
N GLU A 206 -28.13 2.42 -3.74
CA GLU A 206 -29.38 2.95 -3.16
C GLU A 206 -30.62 2.18 -3.62
N ARG A 207 -30.66 1.83 -4.90
CA ARG A 207 -31.75 1.03 -5.47
C ARG A 207 -31.79 -0.36 -4.86
N ASN A 208 -30.64 -1.03 -4.74
CA ASN A 208 -30.52 -2.35 -4.12
C ASN A 208 -30.87 -2.31 -2.62
N ASN A 209 -30.48 -1.26 -1.89
CA ASN A 209 -30.82 -1.09 -0.49
C ASN A 209 -32.34 -0.88 -0.30
N LYS A 210 -32.97 -0.06 -1.13
CA LYS A 210 -34.44 0.12 -1.10
C LYS A 210 -35.14 -1.21 -1.35
N GLN A 211 -34.71 -1.98 -2.34
CA GLN A 211 -35.29 -3.28 -2.66
C GLN A 211 -35.14 -4.27 -1.50
N MET A 212 -33.97 -4.33 -0.88
CA MET A 212 -33.72 -5.18 0.29
C MET A 212 -34.59 -4.80 1.50
N HIS A 213 -34.81 -3.49 1.74
CA HIS A 213 -35.74 -3.04 2.78
C HIS A 213 -37.19 -3.43 2.49
N THR A 214 -37.64 -3.31 1.25
CA THR A 214 -38.97 -3.73 0.84
C THR A 214 -39.19 -5.23 1.02
N ASP A 215 -38.23 -6.05 0.60
CA ASP A 215 -38.26 -7.52 0.76
C ASP A 215 -38.24 -7.94 2.23
N LEU A 216 -37.48 -7.24 3.07
CA LEU A 216 -37.43 -7.50 4.52
C LEU A 216 -38.79 -7.20 5.17
N HIS A 217 -39.42 -6.05 4.84
CA HIS A 217 -40.74 -5.69 5.32
C HIS A 217 -41.80 -6.70 4.88
N HIS A 218 -41.75 -7.18 3.65
CA HIS A 218 -42.64 -8.19 3.12
C HIS A 218 -42.50 -9.53 3.87
N ARG A 219 -41.30 -9.98 4.12
CA ARG A 219 -41.02 -11.21 4.91
C ARG A 219 -41.52 -11.11 6.35
N LEU A 220 -41.32 -9.96 6.99
CA LEU A 220 -41.74 -9.72 8.38
C LEU A 220 -43.27 -9.59 8.50
N SER A 221 -43.98 -9.19 7.45
CA SER A 221 -45.45 -9.15 7.41
C SER A 221 -46.07 -10.55 7.23
N ILE A 222 -45.41 -11.46 6.50
CA ILE A 222 -45.88 -12.85 6.31
C ILE A 222 -45.62 -13.73 7.54
N SER A 223 -44.63 -13.42 8.40
CA SER A 223 -44.37 -14.19 9.59
C SER A 223 -45.27 -13.90 10.79
N LYS A 224 -46.32 -13.08 10.62
CA LYS A 224 -47.30 -12.73 11.65
C LYS A 224 -48.64 -13.48 11.53
N TYR A 225 -48.72 -14.47 10.66
CA TYR A 225 -49.83 -15.41 10.54
C TYR A 225 -49.27 -16.86 10.68
#